data_71645e73649c0bb21a790579d3c0f414
#
_entry.id   71645e73649c0bb21a790579d3c0f414
#
_cell.length_a   1.000
_cell.length_b   1.000
_cell.length_c   1.000
_cell.angle_alpha   90.00
_cell.angle_beta   90.00
_cell.angle_gamma   90.00
#
_symmetry.space_group_name_H-M   'P 1'
#
loop_
_entity.id
_entity.type
_entity.pdbx_description
1 polymer ?
#
loop_
_entity_poly.entity_id
_entity_poly.type
_entity_poly.pdbx_seq_one_letter_code
_entity_poly.pdbx_strand_id
1 'polypeptide(L)'
;MPRREWRGPILNGVLTNPNESVIMRFLSPQDAVAIEDQHTHHTVTQSETVWSGRIVDMVKDHVVVVEGQDPVVREYTRHPGAVAVVVMRGESGAEEILMERQYRHPVQASLWEIPAGLLDIPGEDPRVAAQRELAEEADMVADRWDVLVDYFTSPGGSTEPLRIFLARDLRAADEVFDREDEEATMEYAWVRLDDALTMVLDGRLHNPSAVIGVLATHAARGRGWADLRPADAPWLRS
;
A
#
# COMPACT_ATOMS: atom_id res chain seq x y z
N MET A 1 37.31 -6.98 -4.08
CA MET A 1 37.50 -5.54 -4.27
C MET A 1 37.36 -4.88 -2.89
N PRO A 2 38.30 -4.05 -2.43
CA PRO A 2 38.18 -3.39 -1.16
C PRO A 2 37.00 -2.40 -1.19
N ARG A 3 36.15 -2.43 -0.17
CA ARG A 3 35.09 -1.42 0.03
C ARG A 3 35.75 -0.06 0.13
N ARG A 4 35.42 0.86 -0.77
CA ARG A 4 35.85 2.27 -0.61
C ARG A 4 35.13 2.80 0.62
N GLU A 5 35.88 3.01 1.71
CA GLU A 5 35.41 3.78 2.85
C GLU A 5 35.19 5.23 2.38
N TRP A 6 33.99 5.68 2.54
CA TRP A 6 33.60 7.04 2.23
C TRP A 6 34.21 7.97 3.31
N ARG A 7 35.15 8.86 2.92
CA ARG A 7 35.84 9.78 3.82
C ARG A 7 35.64 11.24 3.40
N GLY A 8 34.37 11.69 3.33
CA GLY A 8 34.09 13.12 3.15
C GLY A 8 34.09 13.87 4.48
N PRO A 9 34.40 15.19 4.51
CA PRO A 9 34.34 15.98 5.73
C PRO A 9 32.90 16.09 6.24
N ILE A 10 32.69 15.86 7.52
CA ILE A 10 31.41 16.09 8.19
C ILE A 10 31.49 17.49 8.77
N LEU A 11 30.76 18.44 8.18
CA LEU A 11 30.54 19.78 8.72
C LEU A 11 29.10 19.91 9.19
N ASN A 12 28.87 20.10 10.48
CA ASN A 12 27.54 20.28 11.08
C ASN A 12 26.52 19.15 10.78
N GLY A 13 26.95 17.90 10.77
CA GLY A 13 26.05 16.76 10.47
C GLY A 13 25.66 16.61 9.00
N VAL A 14 26.30 17.35 8.09
CA VAL A 14 26.09 17.29 6.64
C VAL A 14 27.34 16.75 5.95
N LEU A 15 27.19 15.70 5.16
CA LEU A 15 28.23 15.23 4.25
C LEU A 15 28.16 16.07 2.98
N THR A 16 29.17 16.89 2.73
CA THR A 16 29.30 17.63 1.46
C THR A 16 30.41 17.00 0.62
N ASN A 17 30.08 16.58 -0.58
CA ASN A 17 31.07 16.34 -1.62
C ASN A 17 31.17 17.63 -2.44
N PRO A 18 32.35 18.29 -2.52
CA PRO A 18 32.50 19.55 -3.25
C PRO A 18 32.19 19.45 -4.75
N ASN A 19 32.01 18.23 -5.29
CA ASN A 19 31.70 17.98 -6.70
C ASN A 19 30.30 17.40 -6.93
N GLU A 20 29.45 17.28 -5.91
CA GLU A 20 28.10 16.69 -6.04
C GLU A 20 27.04 17.62 -5.48
N SER A 21 25.97 17.80 -6.24
CA SER A 21 24.76 18.53 -5.84
C SER A 21 23.89 17.80 -4.81
N VAL A 22 24.35 16.65 -4.27
CA VAL A 22 23.59 15.82 -3.31
C VAL A 22 24.01 16.19 -1.90
N ILE A 23 23.07 16.71 -1.11
CA ILE A 23 23.25 16.98 0.31
C ILE A 23 22.71 15.77 1.10
N MET A 24 23.61 15.00 1.73
CA MET A 24 23.20 13.98 2.70
C MET A 24 23.13 14.59 4.10
N ARG A 25 21.97 14.50 4.75
CA ARG A 25 21.79 14.92 6.14
C ARG A 25 21.85 13.69 7.04
N PHE A 26 22.67 13.75 8.08
CA PHE A 26 22.59 12.83 9.22
C PHE A 26 21.63 13.42 10.23
N LEU A 27 20.50 12.76 10.42
CA LEU A 27 19.47 13.21 11.34
C LEU A 27 19.78 12.71 12.76
N SER A 28 19.55 13.55 13.75
CA SER A 28 19.48 13.08 15.12
C SER A 28 18.25 12.15 15.30
N PRO A 29 18.21 11.30 16.34
CA PRO A 29 17.01 10.50 16.61
C PRO A 29 15.74 11.34 16.77
N GLN A 30 15.86 12.56 17.32
CA GLN A 30 14.74 13.50 17.44
C GLN A 30 14.27 14.04 16.08
N ASP A 31 15.20 14.39 15.19
CA ASP A 31 14.87 14.88 13.86
C ASP A 31 14.31 13.76 12.96
N ALA A 32 14.78 12.53 13.16
CA ALA A 32 14.30 11.37 12.42
C ALA A 32 12.82 11.07 12.69
N VAL A 33 12.32 11.33 13.90
CA VAL A 33 10.90 11.15 14.26
C VAL A 33 9.99 12.17 13.56
N ALA A 34 10.53 13.29 13.10
CA ALA A 34 9.78 14.35 12.43
C ALA A 34 9.69 14.16 10.89
N ILE A 35 10.24 13.05 10.34
CA ILE A 35 10.12 12.76 8.90
C ILE A 35 8.71 12.30 8.61
N GLU A 36 8.05 13.01 7.70
CA GLU A 36 6.73 12.66 7.20
C GLU A 36 6.62 13.01 5.71
N ASP A 37 5.81 12.24 4.98
CA ASP A 37 5.44 12.57 3.61
C ASP A 37 4.40 13.70 3.60
N GLN A 38 4.51 14.59 2.62
CA GLN A 38 3.59 15.72 2.49
C GLN A 38 3.22 15.98 1.04
N HIS A 39 2.03 16.53 0.82
CA HIS A 39 1.64 17.02 -0.50
C HIS A 39 2.55 18.17 -0.93
N THR A 40 3.04 18.09 -2.16
CA THR A 40 3.78 19.15 -2.82
C THR A 40 3.20 19.36 -4.21
N HIS A 41 2.77 20.57 -4.52
CA HIS A 41 2.19 20.91 -5.80
C HIS A 41 3.19 21.68 -6.65
N HIS A 42 3.37 21.22 -7.89
CA HIS A 42 4.14 21.90 -8.93
C HIS A 42 3.20 22.46 -9.99
N THR A 43 3.67 23.48 -10.72
CA THR A 43 2.88 24.08 -11.82
C THR A 43 2.78 23.11 -12.98
N VAL A 44 1.56 22.71 -13.32
CA VAL A 44 1.24 21.95 -14.53
C VAL A 44 0.85 22.94 -15.61
N THR A 45 1.67 23.03 -16.67
CA THR A 45 1.45 23.96 -17.79
C THR A 45 0.53 23.40 -18.85
N GLN A 46 0.46 22.08 -18.98
CA GLN A 46 -0.44 21.36 -19.88
C GLN A 46 -0.75 19.99 -19.29
N SER A 47 -2.00 19.55 -19.41
CA SER A 47 -2.47 18.22 -19.01
C SER A 47 -3.35 17.63 -20.10
N GLU A 48 -3.15 16.36 -20.42
CA GLU A 48 -3.91 15.62 -21.42
C GLU A 48 -4.22 14.22 -20.91
N THR A 49 -5.48 13.81 -20.98
CA THR A 49 -5.85 12.40 -20.83
C THR A 49 -5.74 11.73 -22.20
N VAL A 50 -4.65 10.98 -22.42
CA VAL A 50 -4.34 10.35 -23.71
C VAL A 50 -5.14 9.08 -23.98
N TRP A 51 -5.67 8.45 -22.91
CA TRP A 51 -6.57 7.29 -23.00
C TRP A 51 -7.37 7.16 -21.72
N SER A 52 -8.64 6.74 -21.85
CA SER A 52 -9.54 6.44 -20.72
C SER A 52 -10.01 4.99 -20.80
N GLY A 53 -9.81 4.25 -19.72
CA GLY A 53 -10.32 2.90 -19.53
C GLY A 53 -11.49 2.83 -18.57
N ARG A 54 -11.86 1.61 -18.19
CA ARG A 54 -12.95 1.38 -17.21
C ARG A 54 -12.54 1.79 -15.80
N ILE A 55 -11.27 1.57 -15.43
CA ILE A 55 -10.75 1.78 -14.07
C ILE A 55 -9.74 2.93 -14.06
N VAL A 56 -8.85 3.00 -15.05
CA VAL A 56 -7.74 3.94 -15.08
C VAL A 56 -7.75 4.82 -16.32
N ASP A 57 -7.24 6.03 -16.17
CA ASP A 57 -6.87 6.91 -17.28
C ASP A 57 -5.35 6.93 -17.43
N MET A 58 -4.86 7.03 -18.67
CA MET A 58 -3.49 7.39 -18.97
C MET A 58 -3.39 8.91 -19.14
N VAL A 59 -2.57 9.56 -18.34
CA VAL A 59 -2.42 11.01 -18.29
C VAL A 59 -1.01 11.41 -18.69
N LYS A 60 -0.90 12.53 -19.41
CA LYS A 60 0.36 13.17 -19.78
C LYS A 60 0.36 14.64 -19.36
N ASP A 61 1.24 14.99 -18.45
CA ASP A 61 1.40 16.34 -17.93
C ASP A 61 2.74 16.95 -18.32
N HIS A 62 2.74 18.26 -18.53
CA HIS A 62 3.95 19.07 -18.61
C HIS A 62 4.10 19.85 -17.30
N VAL A 63 5.11 19.51 -16.50
CA VAL A 63 5.26 19.95 -15.11
C VAL A 63 6.55 20.77 -14.95
N VAL A 64 6.44 21.96 -14.37
CA VAL A 64 7.61 22.76 -13.94
C VAL A 64 8.06 22.23 -12.58
N VAL A 65 9.06 21.35 -12.56
CA VAL A 65 9.57 20.73 -11.32
C VAL A 65 10.53 21.69 -10.59
N VAL A 66 11.30 22.48 -11.35
CA VAL A 66 12.23 23.48 -10.83
C VAL A 66 11.82 24.83 -11.38
N GLU A 67 11.61 25.80 -10.51
CA GLU A 67 11.22 27.15 -10.91
C GLU A 67 12.27 27.78 -11.86
N GLY A 68 11.78 28.36 -12.96
CA GLY A 68 12.63 28.98 -14.00
C GLY A 68 13.21 28.00 -15.00
N GLN A 69 12.92 26.71 -14.91
CA GLN A 69 13.29 25.70 -15.92
C GLN A 69 12.10 25.34 -16.82
N ASP A 70 12.42 24.75 -17.98
CA ASP A 70 11.40 24.25 -18.89
C ASP A 70 10.60 23.10 -18.27
N PRO A 71 9.29 22.98 -18.59
CA PRO A 71 8.46 21.87 -18.13
C PRO A 71 9.02 20.51 -18.59
N VAL A 72 8.95 19.52 -17.71
CA VAL A 72 9.27 18.13 -18.04
C VAL A 72 7.99 17.32 -18.20
N VAL A 73 8.00 16.34 -19.09
CA VAL A 73 6.86 15.45 -19.32
C VAL A 73 6.79 14.40 -18.20
N ARG A 74 5.56 14.17 -17.71
CA ARG A 74 5.21 13.06 -16.81
C ARG A 74 4.03 12.30 -17.41
N GLU A 75 4.21 11.00 -17.55
CA GLU A 75 3.20 10.07 -18.04
C GLU A 75 2.90 9.09 -16.92
N TYR A 76 1.62 8.95 -16.57
CA TYR A 76 1.19 8.13 -15.44
C TYR A 76 -0.24 7.66 -15.59
N THR A 77 -0.62 6.63 -14.82
CA THR A 77 -2.00 6.19 -14.68
C THR A 77 -2.69 6.93 -13.54
N ARG A 78 -3.87 7.50 -13.82
CA ARG A 78 -4.78 8.00 -12.80
C ARG A 78 -5.70 6.86 -12.37
N HIS A 79 -5.69 6.55 -11.09
CA HIS A 79 -6.39 5.43 -10.46
C HIS A 79 -7.26 5.92 -9.29
N PRO A 80 -8.46 5.36 -9.05
CA PRO A 80 -9.34 5.80 -7.96
C PRO A 80 -8.77 5.52 -6.56
N GLY A 81 -7.81 4.62 -6.45
CA GLY A 81 -7.31 4.07 -5.21
C GLY A 81 -7.94 2.73 -4.87
N ALA A 82 -7.41 2.08 -3.84
CA ALA A 82 -7.90 0.79 -3.38
C ALA A 82 -7.78 0.65 -1.86
N VAL A 83 -8.50 -0.31 -1.32
CA VAL A 83 -8.36 -0.80 0.05
C VAL A 83 -8.02 -2.27 0.02
N ALA A 84 -7.32 -2.75 1.05
CA ALA A 84 -7.08 -4.17 1.27
C ALA A 84 -7.28 -4.50 2.75
N VAL A 85 -7.53 -5.77 3.05
CA VAL A 85 -7.88 -6.20 4.41
C VAL A 85 -7.02 -7.38 4.82
N VAL A 86 -6.19 -7.21 5.84
CA VAL A 86 -5.66 -8.35 6.58
C VAL A 86 -6.77 -8.83 7.51
N VAL A 87 -7.41 -9.91 7.15
CA VAL A 87 -8.46 -10.59 7.92
C VAL A 87 -7.78 -11.56 8.86
N MET A 88 -7.87 -11.33 10.17
CA MET A 88 -7.11 -12.08 11.15
C MET A 88 -8.00 -12.77 12.18
N ARG A 89 -7.70 -14.03 12.48
CA ARG A 89 -8.31 -14.83 13.54
C ARG A 89 -7.24 -15.54 14.38
N GLY A 90 -7.70 -16.21 15.43
CA GLY A 90 -6.84 -17.03 16.32
C GLY A 90 -6.39 -16.30 17.57
N GLU A 91 -5.75 -17.05 18.46
CA GLU A 91 -5.21 -16.55 19.72
C GLU A 91 -3.80 -15.98 19.54
N SER A 92 -3.36 -15.20 20.52
CA SER A 92 -2.00 -14.63 20.53
C SER A 92 -0.93 -15.70 20.39
N GLY A 93 -0.07 -15.56 19.39
CA GLY A 93 0.99 -16.51 19.01
C GLY A 93 0.53 -17.65 18.10
N ALA A 94 -0.77 -17.68 17.74
CA ALA A 94 -1.35 -18.64 16.79
C ALA A 94 -2.28 -17.96 15.79
N GLU A 95 -2.02 -16.68 15.52
CA GLU A 95 -2.81 -15.89 14.58
C GLU A 95 -2.70 -16.48 13.17
N GLU A 96 -3.84 -16.51 12.49
CA GLU A 96 -3.98 -16.86 11.08
C GLU A 96 -4.56 -15.69 10.32
N ILE A 97 -4.13 -15.51 9.07
CA ILE A 97 -4.68 -14.53 8.14
C ILE A 97 -5.35 -15.24 6.97
N LEU A 98 -6.44 -14.65 6.48
CA LEU A 98 -7.08 -15.11 5.26
C LEU A 98 -6.25 -14.67 4.06
N MET A 99 -5.98 -15.60 3.17
CA MET A 99 -5.39 -15.35 1.87
C MET A 99 -6.29 -15.93 0.78
N GLU A 100 -6.32 -15.27 -0.35
CA GLU A 100 -7.04 -15.68 -1.55
C GLU A 100 -6.09 -15.76 -2.72
N ARG A 101 -6.42 -16.59 -3.72
CA ARG A 101 -5.61 -16.77 -4.90
C ARG A 101 -6.36 -16.29 -6.12
N GLN A 102 -5.82 -15.25 -6.78
CA GLN A 102 -6.43 -14.64 -7.96
C GLN A 102 -5.46 -14.60 -9.14
N TYR A 103 -5.97 -14.80 -10.36
CA TYR A 103 -5.20 -14.58 -11.58
C TYR A 103 -5.09 -13.11 -11.90
N ARG A 104 -3.87 -12.62 -12.12
CA ARG A 104 -3.56 -11.24 -12.50
C ARG A 104 -2.98 -11.21 -13.92
N HIS A 105 -3.83 -10.86 -14.88
CA HIS A 105 -3.49 -10.90 -16.29
C HIS A 105 -2.26 -10.07 -16.70
N PRO A 106 -2.02 -8.85 -16.18
CA PRO A 106 -0.85 -8.04 -16.55
C PRO A 106 0.49 -8.72 -16.27
N VAL A 107 0.55 -9.55 -15.24
CA VAL A 107 1.76 -10.30 -14.84
C VAL A 107 1.67 -11.79 -15.22
N GLN A 108 0.55 -12.23 -15.79
CA GLN A 108 0.28 -13.61 -16.23
C GLN A 108 0.56 -14.65 -15.13
N ALA A 109 0.14 -14.35 -13.91
CA ALA A 109 0.36 -15.20 -12.75
C ALA A 109 -0.88 -15.26 -11.85
N SER A 110 -1.08 -16.40 -11.19
CA SER A 110 -2.02 -16.51 -10.07
C SER A 110 -1.25 -16.19 -8.79
N LEU A 111 -1.66 -15.13 -8.11
CA LEU A 111 -1.00 -14.62 -6.91
C LEU A 111 -1.84 -14.94 -5.68
N TRP A 112 -1.17 -15.24 -4.57
CA TRP A 112 -1.79 -15.24 -3.27
C TRP A 112 -1.84 -13.79 -2.75
N GLU A 113 -3.04 -13.34 -2.41
CA GLU A 113 -3.39 -11.96 -2.07
C GLU A 113 -4.12 -11.92 -0.73
N ILE A 114 -4.43 -10.75 -0.26
CA ILE A 114 -5.42 -10.49 0.80
C ILE A 114 -6.63 -9.81 0.17
N PRO A 115 -7.85 -9.97 0.70
CA PRO A 115 -9.07 -9.33 0.18
C PRO A 115 -8.84 -7.84 -0.11
N ALA A 116 -9.24 -7.38 -1.30
CA ALA A 116 -8.97 -6.03 -1.74
C ALA A 116 -9.96 -5.54 -2.80
N GLY A 117 -10.38 -4.28 -2.71
CA GLY A 117 -11.28 -3.68 -3.67
C GLY A 117 -10.98 -2.23 -4.01
N LEU A 118 -11.62 -1.75 -5.07
CA LEU A 118 -11.44 -0.41 -5.59
C LEU A 118 -12.23 0.63 -4.79
N LEU A 119 -11.71 1.85 -4.74
CA LEU A 119 -12.44 3.05 -4.26
C LEU A 119 -13.11 3.76 -5.44
N ASP A 120 -13.92 3.04 -6.20
CA ASP A 120 -14.57 3.53 -7.42
C ASP A 120 -15.98 4.07 -7.19
N ILE A 121 -16.52 3.94 -5.98
CA ILE A 121 -17.81 4.54 -5.58
C ILE A 121 -17.56 5.96 -5.06
N PRO A 122 -18.05 7.01 -5.75
CA PRO A 122 -17.82 8.38 -5.36
C PRO A 122 -18.31 8.70 -3.93
N GLY A 123 -17.39 9.13 -3.05
CA GLY A 123 -17.70 9.53 -1.69
C GLY A 123 -17.81 8.37 -0.69
N GLU A 124 -17.57 7.13 -1.10
CA GLU A 124 -17.53 5.99 -0.19
C GLU A 124 -16.35 6.15 0.80
N ASP A 125 -16.64 5.93 2.08
CA ASP A 125 -15.60 5.88 3.10
C ASP A 125 -14.71 4.64 2.89
N PRO A 126 -13.36 4.76 2.94
CA PRO A 126 -12.46 3.63 2.69
C PRO A 126 -12.70 2.42 3.61
N ARG A 127 -13.12 2.63 4.86
CA ARG A 127 -13.47 1.54 5.76
C ARG A 127 -14.77 0.85 5.32
N VAL A 128 -15.75 1.62 4.82
CA VAL A 128 -17.00 1.06 4.31
C VAL A 128 -16.73 0.21 3.07
N ALA A 129 -15.86 0.69 2.16
CA ALA A 129 -15.39 -0.10 1.03
C ALA A 129 -14.72 -1.41 1.49
N ALA A 130 -13.79 -1.35 2.44
CA ALA A 130 -13.12 -2.53 2.98
C ALA A 130 -14.09 -3.52 3.65
N GLN A 131 -15.14 -3.03 4.33
CA GLN A 131 -16.18 -3.87 4.91
C GLN A 131 -17.05 -4.55 3.85
N ARG A 132 -17.39 -3.84 2.80
CA ARG A 132 -18.16 -4.36 1.66
C ARG A 132 -17.37 -5.46 0.95
N GLU A 133 -16.09 -5.19 0.59
CA GLU A 133 -15.23 -6.18 -0.08
C GLU A 133 -15.03 -7.43 0.79
N LEU A 134 -14.81 -7.29 2.09
CA LEU A 134 -14.71 -8.46 2.99
C LEU A 134 -16.00 -9.30 3.00
N ALA A 135 -17.17 -8.66 2.96
CA ALA A 135 -18.43 -9.38 2.92
C ALA A 135 -18.65 -10.06 1.56
N GLU A 136 -18.36 -9.37 0.44
CA GLU A 136 -18.56 -9.86 -0.92
C GLU A 136 -17.57 -11.00 -1.26
N GLU A 137 -16.28 -10.82 -0.98
CA GLU A 137 -15.26 -11.81 -1.34
C GLU A 137 -15.18 -13.00 -0.36
N ALA A 138 -15.40 -12.77 0.95
CA ALA A 138 -15.12 -13.78 1.96
C ALA A 138 -16.33 -14.20 2.82
N ASP A 139 -17.53 -13.67 2.58
CA ASP A 139 -18.74 -13.91 3.39
C ASP A 139 -18.50 -13.64 4.88
N MET A 140 -17.69 -12.64 5.21
CA MET A 140 -17.29 -12.29 6.57
C MET A 140 -17.53 -10.82 6.89
N VAL A 141 -17.79 -10.56 8.17
CA VAL A 141 -17.78 -9.24 8.77
C VAL A 141 -16.90 -9.23 10.01
N ALA A 142 -16.39 -8.08 10.39
CA ALA A 142 -15.53 -7.90 11.54
C ALA A 142 -16.04 -6.78 12.44
N ASP A 143 -15.92 -6.95 13.76
CA ASP A 143 -16.34 -5.94 14.73
C ASP A 143 -15.22 -4.95 15.06
N ARG A 144 -13.96 -5.32 14.78
CA ARG A 144 -12.80 -4.49 15.08
C ARG A 144 -11.98 -4.19 13.83
N TRP A 145 -11.79 -2.89 13.58
CA TRP A 145 -11.07 -2.36 12.42
C TRP A 145 -10.03 -1.35 12.87
N ASP A 146 -8.81 -1.53 12.40
CA ASP A 146 -7.70 -0.62 12.60
C ASP A 146 -7.01 -0.36 11.26
N VAL A 147 -6.42 0.83 11.05
CA VAL A 147 -5.53 1.06 9.91
C VAL A 147 -4.18 0.44 10.23
N LEU A 148 -3.74 -0.46 9.35
CA LEU A 148 -2.46 -1.14 9.47
C LEU A 148 -1.35 -0.32 8.81
N VAL A 149 -1.50 0.00 7.52
CA VAL A 149 -0.51 0.76 6.75
C VAL A 149 -1.14 1.42 5.52
N ASP A 150 -0.58 2.56 5.11
CA ASP A 150 -0.90 3.26 3.87
C ASP A 150 0.32 3.33 2.97
N TYR A 151 0.13 3.25 1.66
CA TYR A 151 1.19 3.43 0.69
C TYR A 151 0.66 3.77 -0.70
N PHE A 152 1.53 4.24 -1.58
CA PHE A 152 1.26 4.32 -3.00
C PHE A 152 1.87 3.11 -3.70
N THR A 153 1.12 2.43 -4.56
CA THR A 153 1.57 1.17 -5.19
C THR A 153 2.74 1.37 -6.15
N SER A 154 2.74 2.47 -6.89
CA SER A 154 3.81 2.81 -7.83
C SER A 154 3.91 4.34 -8.03
N PRO A 155 4.40 5.12 -7.05
CA PRO A 155 4.30 6.58 -7.05
C PRO A 155 5.08 7.28 -8.19
N GLY A 156 5.94 6.56 -8.90
CA GLY A 156 6.61 7.06 -10.10
C GLY A 156 5.78 6.95 -11.38
N GLY A 157 4.68 6.20 -11.39
CA GLY A 157 3.90 5.94 -12.59
C GLY A 157 2.40 5.76 -12.40
N SER A 158 1.90 5.89 -11.17
CA SER A 158 0.48 5.77 -10.83
C SER A 158 0.12 6.69 -9.68
N THR A 159 -1.13 7.18 -9.69
CA THR A 159 -1.70 7.90 -8.53
C THR A 159 -2.31 6.97 -7.49
N GLU A 160 -2.25 5.67 -7.66
CA GLU A 160 -2.94 4.68 -6.83
C GLU A 160 -2.49 4.71 -5.37
N PRO A 161 -3.28 5.29 -4.45
CA PRO A 161 -3.10 5.12 -3.03
C PRO A 161 -3.76 3.81 -2.59
N LEU A 162 -3.15 3.10 -1.66
CA LEU A 162 -3.71 1.88 -1.08
C LEU A 162 -3.62 1.93 0.44
N ARG A 163 -4.76 1.66 1.10
CA ARG A 163 -4.85 1.51 2.56
C ARG A 163 -5.10 0.06 2.91
N ILE A 164 -4.28 -0.50 3.79
CA ILE A 164 -4.50 -1.82 4.36
C ILE A 164 -5.11 -1.66 5.76
N PHE A 165 -6.28 -2.27 5.95
CA PHE A 165 -6.92 -2.43 7.24
C PHE A 165 -6.56 -3.77 7.88
N LEU A 166 -6.62 -3.81 9.21
CA LEU A 166 -6.61 -5.03 10.00
C LEU A 166 -8.02 -5.27 10.54
N ALA A 167 -8.66 -6.37 10.12
CA ALA A 167 -9.98 -6.79 10.55
C ALA A 167 -9.86 -7.96 11.53
N ARG A 168 -10.49 -7.82 12.69
CA ARG A 168 -10.49 -8.81 13.80
C ARG A 168 -11.88 -8.96 14.39
N ASP A 169 -12.07 -9.96 15.25
CA ASP A 169 -13.34 -10.28 15.86
C ASP A 169 -14.39 -10.62 14.79
N LEU A 170 -14.08 -11.67 14.02
CA LEU A 170 -14.77 -12.06 12.79
C LEU A 170 -16.10 -12.77 13.11
N ARG A 171 -17.10 -12.50 12.26
CA ARG A 171 -18.38 -13.20 12.20
C ARG A 171 -18.71 -13.55 10.75
N ALA A 172 -19.59 -14.53 10.54
CA ALA A 172 -20.17 -14.74 9.22
C ALA A 172 -21.02 -13.53 8.82
N ALA A 173 -21.03 -13.18 7.55
CA ALA A 173 -21.96 -12.21 6.99
C ALA A 173 -23.40 -12.79 7.05
N ASP A 174 -24.40 -11.91 7.21
CA ASP A 174 -25.81 -12.32 7.23
C ASP A 174 -26.31 -12.71 5.82
N GLU A 175 -25.68 -12.17 4.78
CA GLU A 175 -25.95 -12.44 3.37
C GLU A 175 -24.76 -13.16 2.73
N VAL A 176 -25.07 -14.10 1.82
CA VAL A 176 -24.06 -14.78 1.00
C VAL A 176 -24.13 -14.15 -0.39
N PHE A 177 -22.99 -13.72 -0.88
CA PHE A 177 -22.89 -13.06 -2.19
C PHE A 177 -22.58 -14.08 -3.29
N ASP A 178 -23.25 -13.93 -4.43
CA ASP A 178 -22.91 -14.68 -5.64
C ASP A 178 -21.60 -14.12 -6.24
N ARG A 179 -20.61 -14.98 -6.37
CA ARG A 179 -19.31 -14.62 -6.97
C ARG A 179 -19.37 -14.86 -8.48
N GLU A 180 -19.02 -13.82 -9.23
CA GLU A 180 -19.04 -13.87 -10.70
C GLU A 180 -17.60 -13.78 -11.26
N ASP A 181 -17.44 -14.13 -12.54
CA ASP A 181 -16.20 -14.01 -13.31
C ASP A 181 -14.95 -14.59 -12.59
N GLU A 182 -13.98 -13.76 -12.28
CA GLU A 182 -12.71 -14.16 -11.66
C GLU A 182 -12.89 -14.63 -10.21
N GLU A 183 -13.87 -14.08 -9.49
CA GLU A 183 -14.17 -14.41 -8.10
C GLU A 183 -14.72 -15.83 -7.94
N ALA A 184 -15.44 -16.33 -8.94
CA ALA A 184 -15.99 -17.71 -8.93
C ALA A 184 -14.90 -18.80 -8.89
N THR A 185 -13.67 -18.47 -9.22
CA THR A 185 -12.52 -19.38 -9.26
C THR A 185 -11.47 -19.11 -8.18
N MET A 186 -11.74 -18.19 -7.25
CA MET A 186 -10.83 -17.87 -6.15
C MET A 186 -10.66 -19.07 -5.21
N GLU A 187 -9.44 -19.28 -4.77
CA GLU A 187 -9.08 -20.27 -3.77
C GLU A 187 -8.72 -19.55 -2.48
N TYR A 188 -9.29 -19.96 -1.35
CA TYR A 188 -9.08 -19.33 -0.05
C TYR A 188 -8.30 -20.23 0.88
N ALA A 189 -7.42 -19.64 1.69
CA ALA A 189 -6.67 -20.35 2.70
C ALA A 189 -6.46 -19.50 3.97
N TRP A 190 -6.66 -20.12 5.12
CA TRP A 190 -6.17 -19.58 6.39
C TRP A 190 -4.72 -19.99 6.56
N VAL A 191 -3.84 -19.01 6.68
CA VAL A 191 -2.39 -19.21 6.78
C VAL A 191 -1.91 -18.61 8.10
N ARG A 192 -1.12 -19.36 8.85
CA ARG A 192 -0.49 -18.83 10.05
C ARG A 192 0.37 -17.61 9.70
N LEU A 193 0.28 -16.55 10.49
CA LEU A 193 1.01 -15.32 10.23
C LEU A 193 2.52 -15.54 10.11
N ASP A 194 3.11 -16.45 10.93
CA ASP A 194 4.54 -16.75 10.87
C ASP A 194 4.91 -17.53 9.59
N ASP A 195 4.02 -18.40 9.10
CA ASP A 195 4.20 -19.10 7.83
C ASP A 195 4.08 -18.14 6.64
N ALA A 196 3.09 -17.22 6.69
CA ALA A 196 2.95 -16.16 5.68
C ALA A 196 4.18 -15.24 5.64
N LEU A 197 4.74 -14.87 6.80
CA LEU A 197 5.99 -14.14 6.87
C LEU A 197 7.14 -14.91 6.21
N THR A 198 7.25 -16.21 6.48
CA THR A 198 8.25 -17.06 5.85
C THR A 198 8.08 -17.10 4.33
N MET A 199 6.82 -17.19 3.83
CA MET A 199 6.52 -17.14 2.40
C MET A 199 6.95 -15.82 1.74
N VAL A 200 6.78 -14.69 2.44
CA VAL A 200 7.28 -13.39 1.97
C VAL A 200 8.80 -13.37 1.87
N LEU A 201 9.48 -13.78 2.95
CA LEU A 201 10.95 -13.72 3.03
C LEU A 201 11.64 -14.69 2.06
N ASP A 202 11.01 -15.84 1.77
CA ASP A 202 11.47 -16.82 0.77
C ASP A 202 11.14 -16.40 -0.69
N GLY A 203 10.46 -15.27 -0.89
CA GLY A 203 10.08 -14.79 -2.23
C GLY A 203 9.01 -15.66 -2.90
N ARG A 204 8.08 -16.23 -2.14
CA ARG A 204 6.95 -17.01 -2.66
C ARG A 204 5.66 -16.19 -2.82
N LEU A 205 5.56 -15.02 -2.18
CA LEU A 205 4.46 -14.06 -2.32
C LEU A 205 4.94 -12.84 -3.08
N HIS A 206 4.17 -12.39 -4.07
CA HIS A 206 4.55 -11.29 -4.97
C HIS A 206 3.49 -10.18 -5.07
N ASN A 207 2.27 -10.42 -4.56
CA ASN A 207 1.27 -9.34 -4.49
C ASN A 207 1.71 -8.31 -3.45
N PRO A 208 1.80 -7.01 -3.80
CA PRO A 208 2.32 -5.99 -2.90
C PRO A 208 1.47 -5.81 -1.63
N SER A 209 0.12 -5.88 -1.74
CA SER A 209 -0.77 -5.75 -0.58
C SER A 209 -0.58 -6.92 0.40
N ALA A 210 -0.45 -8.15 -0.11
CA ALA A 210 -0.17 -9.33 0.73
C ALA A 210 1.21 -9.23 1.40
N VAL A 211 2.25 -8.88 0.64
CA VAL A 211 3.61 -8.73 1.17
C VAL A 211 3.67 -7.67 2.27
N ILE A 212 3.14 -6.47 1.99
CA ILE A 212 3.15 -5.34 2.94
C ILE A 212 2.25 -5.65 4.14
N GLY A 213 1.05 -6.21 3.90
CA GLY A 213 0.09 -6.57 4.94
C GLY A 213 0.66 -7.59 5.93
N VAL A 214 1.31 -8.65 5.43
CA VAL A 214 1.96 -9.66 6.26
C VAL A 214 3.08 -9.05 7.10
N LEU A 215 3.98 -8.29 6.49
CA LEU A 215 5.10 -7.64 7.18
C LEU A 215 4.63 -6.66 8.24
N ALA A 216 3.66 -5.81 7.91
CA ALA A 216 3.10 -4.82 8.83
C ALA A 216 2.35 -5.48 9.99
N THR A 217 1.56 -6.54 9.72
CA THR A 217 0.85 -7.30 10.77
C THR A 217 1.83 -7.96 11.73
N HIS A 218 2.88 -8.59 11.18
CA HIS A 218 3.91 -9.21 12.02
C HIS A 218 4.65 -8.17 12.88
N ALA A 219 4.97 -7.01 12.32
CA ALA A 219 5.59 -5.91 13.07
C ALA A 219 4.66 -5.37 14.17
N ALA A 220 3.38 -5.12 13.85
CA ALA A 220 2.39 -4.63 14.80
C ALA A 220 2.16 -5.63 15.95
N ARG A 221 2.09 -6.94 15.65
CA ARG A 221 2.02 -8.01 16.65
C ARG A 221 3.23 -7.97 17.60
N GLY A 222 4.44 -7.86 17.06
CA GLY A 222 5.67 -7.77 17.84
C GLY A 222 5.74 -6.55 18.76
N ARG A 223 4.94 -5.51 18.49
CA ARG A 223 4.80 -4.29 19.29
C ARG A 223 3.52 -4.29 20.15
N GLY A 224 2.86 -5.44 20.28
CA GLY A 224 1.66 -5.60 21.09
C GLY A 224 0.45 -4.82 20.58
N TRP A 225 0.39 -4.55 19.25
CA TRP A 225 -0.69 -3.80 18.58
C TRP A 225 -0.82 -2.32 19.00
N ALA A 226 0.21 -1.78 19.68
CA ALA A 226 0.16 -0.44 20.29
C ALA A 226 0.17 0.71 19.26
N ASP A 227 0.70 0.47 18.06
CA ASP A 227 0.88 1.48 17.02
C ASP A 227 -0.24 1.47 15.96
N LEU A 228 -1.26 0.65 16.12
CA LEU A 228 -2.39 0.63 15.20
C LEU A 228 -3.14 1.96 15.28
N ARG A 229 -3.46 2.50 14.10
CA ARG A 229 -4.21 3.74 13.98
C ARG A 229 -5.72 3.44 13.91
N PRO A 230 -6.59 4.35 14.41
CA PRO A 230 -8.02 4.18 14.28
C PRO A 230 -8.45 4.08 12.81
N ALA A 231 -9.55 3.38 12.55
CA ALA A 231 -10.01 3.10 11.18
C ALA A 231 -10.33 4.35 10.34
N ASP A 232 -10.60 5.49 11.00
CA ASP A 232 -10.84 6.80 10.41
C ASP A 232 -9.60 7.71 10.40
N ALA A 233 -8.40 7.17 10.67
CA ALA A 233 -7.17 7.95 10.67
C ALA A 233 -6.97 8.70 9.33
N PRO A 234 -6.41 9.92 9.36
CA PRO A 234 -6.07 10.67 8.14
C PRO A 234 -5.23 9.82 7.18
N TRP A 235 -5.42 10.07 5.89
CA TRP A 235 -4.75 9.37 4.82
C TRP A 235 -4.21 10.34 3.78
N LEU A 236 -2.92 10.25 3.47
CA LEU A 236 -2.31 10.97 2.36
C LEU A 236 -2.74 10.29 1.05
N ARG A 237 -3.67 10.91 0.32
CA ARG A 237 -4.12 10.43 -0.99
C ARG A 237 -4.34 11.61 -1.94
N SER A 238 -4.07 11.42 -3.22
CA SER A 238 -4.24 12.42 -4.29
C SER A 238 -5.71 12.66 -4.64
#